data_030c889f1968569fb8de05752119f6ed
#
_entry.id   030c889f1968569fb8de05752119f6ed
#
_cell.length_a   1.000
_cell.length_b   1.000
_cell.length_c   1.000
_cell.angle_alpha   90.00
_cell.angle_beta   90.00
_cell.angle_gamma   90.00
#
_symmetry.space_group_name_H-M   'P 1'
#
loop_
_entity.id
_entity.type
_entity.pdbx_description
1 polymer ?
#
loop_
_entity_poly.entity_id
_entity_poly.type
_entity_poly.pdbx_seq_one_letter_code
_entity_poly.pdbx_strand_id
1 'polypeptide(L)'
;MNSPYEGKFKITQAFKGSAHDGLDLVGIDSKEIHATADGKIVYAGWENPDNHYQGFGQYVVIQDSKGRMFHFGHLSEIRCKVGDTVKCTDVIGIEGSTGRSTGSHCHYCVRTSLSPGTYLDVCGISGIPNAEGGTYDDGYRPTQAQKHNSIKVTLQFDDHQYSGLLEEMS
;
A
#
# COMPACT_ATOMS: atom_id res chain seq x y z
N MET A 1 0.97 -6.76 10.56
CA MET A 1 0.04 -6.93 9.43
C MET A 1 0.79 -7.56 8.29
N ASN A 2 0.29 -8.62 7.74
CA ASN A 2 0.95 -9.34 6.65
C ASN A 2 0.36 -9.01 5.27
N SER A 3 -0.90 -8.56 5.22
CA SER A 3 -1.56 -8.13 4.01
C SER A 3 -1.64 -6.60 3.91
N PRO A 4 -1.81 -6.03 2.71
CA PRO A 4 -2.04 -4.60 2.55
C PRO A 4 -3.47 -4.15 2.91
N TYR A 5 -4.32 -5.01 3.45
CA TYR A 5 -5.72 -4.70 3.77
C TYR A 5 -6.05 -4.82 5.25
N GLU A 6 -6.89 -3.93 5.72
CA GLU A 6 -7.63 -4.10 6.96
C GLU A 6 -8.76 -5.10 6.72
N GLY A 7 -8.84 -6.15 7.54
CA GLY A 7 -9.90 -7.12 7.49
C GLY A 7 -9.81 -8.11 6.34
N LYS A 8 -10.96 -8.46 5.78
CA LYS A 8 -11.05 -9.50 4.76
C LYS A 8 -10.59 -9.00 3.41
N PHE A 9 -9.86 -9.87 2.71
CA PHE A 9 -9.45 -9.68 1.32
C PHE A 9 -9.51 -11.02 0.56
N LYS A 10 -9.55 -10.93 -0.78
CA LYS A 10 -9.53 -12.09 -1.66
C LYS A 10 -8.23 -12.10 -2.47
N ILE A 11 -7.65 -13.29 -2.70
CA ILE A 11 -6.56 -13.49 -3.64
C ILE A 11 -7.18 -13.82 -5.00
N THR A 12 -7.05 -12.91 -5.97
CA THR A 12 -7.59 -13.08 -7.33
C THR A 12 -6.58 -13.67 -8.30
N GLN A 13 -5.28 -13.47 -8.03
CA GLN A 13 -4.20 -14.12 -8.76
C GLN A 13 -3.04 -14.45 -7.82
N ALA A 14 -2.55 -15.69 -7.92
CA ALA A 14 -1.47 -16.22 -7.11
C ALA A 14 -0.08 -15.79 -7.65
N PHE A 15 0.92 -15.80 -6.77
CA PHE A 15 2.32 -15.65 -7.14
C PHE A 15 2.79 -16.86 -7.97
N LYS A 16 3.40 -16.60 -9.14
CA LYS A 16 3.87 -17.60 -10.12
C LYS A 16 5.30 -17.33 -10.59
N GLY A 17 6.11 -16.70 -9.73
CA GLY A 17 7.49 -16.30 -10.08
C GLY A 17 7.51 -15.32 -11.24
N SER A 18 8.32 -15.56 -12.27
CA SER A 18 8.44 -14.66 -13.42
C SER A 18 7.17 -14.47 -14.26
N ALA A 19 6.21 -15.39 -14.15
CA ALA A 19 4.94 -15.28 -14.88
C ALA A 19 3.95 -14.32 -14.19
N HIS A 20 4.03 -14.22 -12.85
CA HIS A 20 3.30 -13.26 -12.02
C HIS A 20 4.08 -13.08 -10.71
N ASP A 21 4.80 -11.99 -10.59
CA ASP A 21 5.80 -11.78 -9.55
C ASP A 21 5.23 -11.25 -8.22
N GLY A 22 3.92 -11.24 -8.08
CA GLY A 22 3.20 -10.79 -6.89
C GLY A 22 1.93 -11.58 -6.62
N LEU A 23 1.13 -11.03 -5.73
CA LEU A 23 -0.24 -11.45 -5.46
C LEU A 23 -1.18 -10.34 -5.91
N ASP A 24 -2.24 -10.69 -6.65
CA ASP A 24 -3.34 -9.76 -6.89
C ASP A 24 -4.39 -9.93 -5.80
N LEU A 25 -4.62 -8.87 -5.05
CA LEU A 25 -5.44 -8.86 -3.85
C LEU A 25 -6.58 -7.85 -4.00
N VAL A 26 -7.77 -8.25 -3.58
CA VAL A 26 -8.97 -7.39 -3.57
C VAL A 26 -9.50 -7.26 -2.16
N GLY A 27 -9.53 -6.06 -1.62
CA GLY A 27 -10.12 -5.78 -0.31
C GLY A 27 -11.63 -6.02 -0.31
N ILE A 28 -12.15 -6.66 0.73
CA ILE A 28 -13.58 -6.92 0.93
C ILE A 28 -14.15 -5.91 1.94
N ASP A 29 -13.51 -5.82 3.11
CA ASP A 29 -13.98 -4.96 4.19
C ASP A 29 -13.52 -3.49 4.01
N SER A 30 -12.35 -3.29 3.36
CA SER A 30 -11.77 -1.96 3.08
C SER A 30 -11.06 -1.95 1.74
N LYS A 31 -10.99 -0.78 1.11
CA LYS A 31 -10.19 -0.51 -0.09
C LYS A 31 -8.92 0.30 0.23
N GLU A 32 -8.72 0.65 1.49
CA GLU A 32 -7.49 1.29 1.93
C GLU A 32 -6.32 0.31 1.82
N ILE A 33 -5.23 0.80 1.24
CA ILE A 33 -3.97 0.07 1.14
C ILE A 33 -3.04 0.54 2.25
N HIS A 34 -2.57 -0.41 3.04
CA HIS A 34 -1.71 -0.18 4.18
C HIS A 34 -0.28 -0.66 3.92
N ALA A 35 0.69 0.04 4.51
CA ALA A 35 2.08 -0.39 4.57
C ALA A 35 2.18 -1.77 5.26
N THR A 36 2.89 -2.70 4.64
CA THR A 36 3.10 -4.06 5.19
C THR A 36 4.44 -4.22 5.91
N ALA A 37 5.23 -3.15 5.94
CA ALA A 37 6.51 -3.09 6.62
C ALA A 37 6.80 -1.66 7.11
N ASP A 38 7.58 -1.54 8.17
CA ASP A 38 8.23 -0.28 8.52
C ASP A 38 9.28 0.05 7.48
N GLY A 39 9.35 1.30 7.03
CA GLY A 39 10.31 1.67 6.02
C GLY A 39 10.18 3.10 5.53
N LYS A 40 10.83 3.37 4.41
CA LYS A 40 10.80 4.66 3.74
C LYS A 40 10.12 4.54 2.39
N ILE A 41 9.26 5.50 2.04
CA ILE A 41 8.70 5.61 0.70
C ILE A 41 9.81 6.01 -0.27
N VAL A 42 10.16 5.12 -1.19
CA VAL A 42 11.19 5.34 -2.20
C VAL A 42 10.62 5.62 -3.58
N TYR A 43 9.33 5.34 -3.76
CA TYR A 43 8.56 5.71 -4.95
C TYR A 43 7.09 5.94 -4.61
N ALA A 44 6.48 6.95 -5.23
CA ALA A 44 5.05 7.24 -5.15
C ALA A 44 4.64 8.02 -6.41
N GLY A 45 3.86 7.41 -7.32
CA GLY A 45 3.50 8.04 -8.59
C GLY A 45 3.10 7.07 -9.69
N TRP A 46 3.03 7.57 -10.94
CA TRP A 46 2.78 6.78 -12.12
C TRP A 46 4.04 6.09 -12.60
N GLU A 47 3.99 4.78 -12.94
CA GLU A 47 5.13 4.07 -13.55
C GLU A 47 5.51 4.70 -14.90
N ASN A 48 4.51 5.02 -15.69
CA ASN A 48 4.69 5.78 -16.93
C ASN A 48 3.74 6.99 -16.92
N PRO A 49 4.25 8.21 -16.71
CA PRO A 49 3.41 9.42 -16.67
C PRO A 49 2.78 9.77 -18.02
N ASP A 50 3.34 9.28 -19.14
CA ASP A 50 2.83 9.52 -20.49
C ASP A 50 1.83 8.46 -20.94
N ASN A 51 1.77 7.30 -20.26
CA ASN A 51 0.84 6.22 -20.59
C ASN A 51 0.30 5.54 -19.33
N HIS A 52 -0.85 5.97 -18.88
CA HIS A 52 -1.51 5.48 -17.65
C HIS A 52 -2.10 4.06 -17.77
N TYR A 53 -1.97 3.40 -18.91
CA TYR A 53 -2.44 2.02 -19.17
C TYR A 53 -1.31 0.98 -19.13
N GLN A 54 -0.11 1.36 -18.68
CA GLN A 54 1.05 0.48 -18.63
C GLN A 54 1.44 0.11 -17.20
N GLY A 55 2.04 -1.08 -17.07
CA GLY A 55 2.69 -1.59 -15.86
C GLY A 55 1.82 -1.49 -14.61
N PHE A 56 2.41 -1.06 -13.50
CA PHE A 56 1.75 -0.89 -12.21
C PHE A 56 0.74 0.26 -12.14
N GLY A 57 0.68 1.15 -13.15
CA GLY A 57 -0.13 2.36 -13.09
C GLY A 57 0.37 3.33 -12.01
N GLN A 58 -0.54 3.81 -11.14
CA GLN A 58 -0.15 4.48 -9.89
C GLN A 58 0.31 3.43 -8.89
N TYR A 59 1.50 3.63 -8.32
CA TYR A 59 2.01 2.70 -7.34
C TYR A 59 2.90 3.36 -6.30
N VAL A 60 3.05 2.66 -5.18
CA VAL A 60 3.90 3.05 -4.06
C VAL A 60 4.95 1.96 -3.83
N VAL A 61 6.16 2.35 -3.45
CA VAL A 61 7.21 1.41 -3.03
C VAL A 61 7.77 1.83 -1.68
N ILE A 62 7.77 0.88 -0.75
CA ILE A 62 8.38 1.01 0.57
C ILE A 62 9.70 0.22 0.57
N GLN A 63 10.80 0.85 0.98
CA GLN A 63 12.04 0.16 1.27
C GLN A 63 12.17 -0.08 2.76
N ASP A 64 12.30 -1.34 3.17
CA ASP A 64 12.54 -1.69 4.56
C ASP A 64 14.02 -1.60 4.96
N SER A 65 14.32 -1.81 6.24
CA SER A 65 15.69 -1.79 6.78
C SER A 65 16.61 -2.89 6.23
N LYS A 66 16.04 -3.92 5.58
CA LYS A 66 16.78 -5.01 4.93
C LYS A 66 17.01 -4.76 3.44
N GLY A 67 16.60 -3.60 2.93
CA GLY A 67 16.70 -3.22 1.54
C GLY A 67 15.64 -3.86 0.62
N ARG A 68 14.66 -4.59 1.16
CA ARG A 68 13.56 -5.16 0.38
C ARG A 68 12.59 -4.05 -0.03
N MET A 69 12.08 -4.14 -1.24
CA MET A 69 11.14 -3.16 -1.79
C MET A 69 9.76 -3.78 -1.95
N PHE A 70 8.81 -3.27 -1.18
CA PHE A 70 7.41 -3.67 -1.19
C PHE A 70 6.65 -2.76 -2.13
N HIS A 71 6.12 -3.32 -3.22
CA HIS A 71 5.40 -2.61 -4.27
C HIS A 71 3.90 -2.81 -4.11
N PHE A 72 3.14 -1.72 -4.25
CA PHE A 72 1.68 -1.70 -4.18
C PHE A 72 1.16 -1.03 -5.44
N GLY A 73 0.75 -1.83 -6.43
CA GLY A 73 0.36 -1.37 -7.76
C GLY A 73 -1.14 -1.14 -7.95
N HIS A 74 -1.49 -0.54 -9.07
CA HIS A 74 -2.83 -0.27 -9.60
C HIS A 74 -3.71 0.65 -8.74
N LEU A 75 -3.07 1.49 -7.89
CA LEU A 75 -3.77 2.38 -6.98
C LEU A 75 -4.65 3.40 -7.71
N SER A 76 -5.80 3.73 -7.14
CA SER A 76 -6.63 4.86 -7.59
C SER A 76 -6.21 6.18 -6.96
N GLU A 77 -5.63 6.14 -5.75
CA GLU A 77 -5.16 7.30 -5.00
C GLU A 77 -3.90 6.93 -4.22
N ILE A 78 -2.92 7.84 -4.21
CA ILE A 78 -1.70 7.75 -3.39
C ILE A 78 -1.84 8.73 -2.23
N ARG A 79 -1.60 8.27 -0.98
CA ARG A 79 -1.73 9.06 0.25
C ARG A 79 -0.42 9.30 0.98
N CYS A 80 0.70 9.11 0.29
CA CYS A 80 2.04 9.34 0.81
C CYS A 80 2.92 9.97 -0.27
N LYS A 81 4.12 10.40 0.09
CA LYS A 81 5.10 10.98 -0.84
C LYS A 81 6.47 10.37 -0.65
N VAL A 82 7.31 10.45 -1.69
CA VAL A 82 8.71 10.00 -1.61
C VAL A 82 9.44 10.74 -0.47
N GLY A 83 10.12 9.96 0.35
CA GLY A 83 10.85 10.44 1.51
C GLY A 83 10.12 10.25 2.83
N ASP A 84 8.81 10.01 2.84
CA ASP A 84 8.06 9.74 4.05
C ASP A 84 8.56 8.45 4.73
N THR A 85 8.61 8.46 6.06
CA THR A 85 8.81 7.25 6.87
C THR A 85 7.45 6.74 7.28
N VAL A 86 7.20 5.46 7.00
CA VAL A 86 5.94 4.81 7.31
C VAL A 86 6.15 3.66 8.28
N LYS A 87 5.14 3.42 9.10
CA LYS A 87 5.02 2.23 9.94
C LYS A 87 4.13 1.20 9.28
N CYS A 88 4.39 -0.07 9.57
CA CYS A 88 3.46 -1.12 9.21
C CYS A 88 2.07 -0.74 9.70
N THR A 89 1.07 -0.80 8.82
CA THR A 89 -0.34 -0.39 9.03
C THR A 89 -0.71 1.04 8.66
N ASP A 90 0.25 1.93 8.37
CA ASP A 90 -0.08 3.27 7.87
C ASP A 90 -0.80 3.18 6.52
N VAL A 91 -1.82 4.02 6.32
CA VAL A 91 -2.52 4.09 5.03
C VAL A 91 -1.63 4.80 4.01
N ILE A 92 -1.33 4.12 2.90
CA ILE A 92 -0.46 4.64 1.83
C ILE A 92 -1.18 4.91 0.51
N GLY A 93 -2.44 4.44 0.38
CA GLY A 93 -3.23 4.66 -0.83
C GLY A 93 -4.58 3.95 -0.80
N ILE A 94 -5.25 3.96 -1.94
CA ILE A 94 -6.54 3.30 -2.17
C ILE A 94 -6.41 2.33 -3.34
N GLU A 95 -6.97 1.11 -3.19
CA GLU A 95 -7.10 0.13 -4.27
C GLU A 95 -7.75 0.75 -5.50
N GLY A 96 -7.27 0.37 -6.67
CA GLY A 96 -7.81 0.85 -7.94
C GLY A 96 -7.62 -0.13 -9.08
N SER A 97 -7.60 0.43 -10.29
CA SER A 97 -7.45 -0.34 -11.54
C SER A 97 -6.65 0.48 -12.57
N THR A 98 -5.62 1.21 -12.12
CA THR A 98 -4.74 1.98 -13.02
C THR A 98 -3.65 1.09 -13.61
N GLY A 99 -3.01 1.55 -14.69
CA GLY A 99 -2.00 0.76 -15.37
C GLY A 99 -2.55 -0.42 -16.17
N ARG A 100 -1.77 -1.51 -16.26
CA ARG A 100 -2.19 -2.74 -16.95
C ARG A 100 -3.06 -3.59 -16.02
N SER A 101 -4.32 -3.22 -15.90
CA SER A 101 -5.27 -3.85 -15.00
C SER A 101 -6.59 -4.14 -15.70
N THR A 102 -7.24 -5.24 -15.36
CA THR A 102 -8.55 -5.65 -15.90
C THR A 102 -9.69 -5.43 -14.91
N GLY A 103 -9.40 -4.97 -13.69
CA GLY A 103 -10.37 -4.73 -12.64
C GLY A 103 -9.71 -4.27 -11.35
N SER A 104 -10.52 -3.80 -10.39
CA SER A 104 -10.00 -3.26 -9.13
C SER A 104 -9.26 -4.33 -8.32
N HIS A 105 -7.98 -4.08 -8.02
CA HIS A 105 -7.12 -4.90 -7.16
C HIS A 105 -5.85 -4.14 -6.78
N CYS A 106 -5.13 -4.62 -5.80
CA CYS A 106 -3.74 -4.24 -5.53
C CYS A 106 -2.82 -5.37 -5.99
N HIS A 107 -1.92 -5.09 -6.94
CA HIS A 107 -0.79 -5.97 -7.22
C HIS A 107 0.27 -5.75 -6.14
N TYR A 108 0.45 -6.73 -5.27
CA TYR A 108 1.37 -6.69 -4.15
C TYR A 108 2.56 -7.62 -4.39
N CYS A 109 3.75 -7.04 -4.55
CA CYS A 109 4.96 -7.82 -4.75
C CYS A 109 6.14 -7.29 -3.93
N VAL A 110 7.16 -8.13 -3.75
CA VAL A 110 8.41 -7.75 -3.07
C VAL A 110 9.58 -7.98 -4.03
N ARG A 111 10.41 -6.96 -4.18
CA ARG A 111 11.57 -6.99 -5.08
C ARG A 111 12.85 -6.52 -4.38
N THR A 112 13.99 -6.72 -5.04
CA THR A 112 15.31 -6.25 -4.57
C THR A 112 15.64 -4.83 -5.00
N SER A 113 14.91 -4.26 -5.98
CA SER A 113 15.10 -2.90 -6.49
C SER A 113 13.82 -2.38 -7.15
N LEU A 114 13.77 -1.09 -7.49
CA LEU A 114 12.62 -0.46 -8.15
C LEU A 114 12.35 -1.08 -9.52
N SER A 115 13.37 -1.07 -10.42
CA SER A 115 13.26 -1.65 -11.78
C SER A 115 14.62 -1.66 -12.46
N PRO A 116 14.96 -2.72 -13.21
CA PRO A 116 14.40 -4.05 -13.09
C PRO A 116 14.88 -4.70 -11.79
N GLY A 117 13.97 -5.22 -11.00
CA GLY A 117 14.29 -5.89 -9.73
C GLY A 117 14.04 -7.39 -9.80
N THR A 118 14.86 -8.16 -9.10
CA THR A 118 14.57 -9.56 -8.88
C THR A 118 13.38 -9.65 -7.91
N TYR A 119 12.33 -10.36 -8.30
CA TYR A 119 11.21 -10.65 -7.40
C TYR A 119 11.64 -11.61 -6.28
N LEU A 120 11.03 -11.44 -5.12
CA LEU A 120 11.20 -12.31 -3.96
C LEU A 120 9.88 -13.07 -3.73
N ASP A 121 9.96 -14.16 -2.99
CA ASP A 121 8.75 -14.90 -2.59
C ASP A 121 7.90 -14.05 -1.64
N VAL A 122 6.93 -13.36 -2.21
CA VAL A 122 6.01 -12.50 -1.45
C VAL A 122 5.19 -13.29 -0.44
N CYS A 123 4.86 -14.55 -0.72
CA CYS A 123 4.08 -15.41 0.17
C CYS A 123 4.90 -15.81 1.39
N GLY A 124 6.15 -16.21 1.19
CA GLY A 124 7.07 -16.52 2.28
C GLY A 124 7.41 -15.30 3.16
N ILE A 125 7.44 -14.10 2.57
CA ILE A 125 7.72 -12.85 3.31
C ILE A 125 6.50 -12.36 4.08
N SER A 126 5.32 -12.35 3.46
CA SER A 126 4.09 -11.80 4.06
C SER A 126 3.31 -12.80 4.92
N GLY A 127 3.51 -14.10 4.67
CA GLY A 127 2.69 -15.16 5.26
C GLY A 127 1.30 -15.29 4.62
N ILE A 128 1.01 -14.54 3.53
CA ILE A 128 -0.24 -14.68 2.77
C ILE A 128 -0.16 -16.00 2.00
N PRO A 129 -1.19 -16.88 2.10
CA PRO A 129 -1.20 -18.13 1.34
C PRO A 129 -1.12 -17.92 -0.17
N ASN A 130 -0.35 -18.74 -0.87
CA ASN A 130 -0.29 -18.73 -2.34
C ASN A 130 -1.46 -19.55 -2.93
N ALA A 131 -2.70 -19.06 -2.74
CA ALA A 131 -3.91 -19.82 -3.06
C ALA A 131 -4.97 -18.93 -3.75
N GLU A 132 -5.01 -18.98 -5.07
CA GLU A 132 -5.95 -18.24 -5.91
C GLU A 132 -7.41 -18.62 -5.58
N GLY A 133 -8.30 -17.62 -5.55
CA GLY A 133 -9.73 -17.77 -5.22
C GLY A 133 -10.06 -17.77 -3.73
N GLY A 134 -9.07 -17.86 -2.84
CA GLY A 134 -9.26 -17.84 -1.39
C GLY A 134 -9.63 -16.46 -0.86
N THR A 135 -10.44 -16.46 0.22
CA THR A 135 -10.71 -15.27 1.03
C THR A 135 -10.02 -15.43 2.38
N TYR A 136 -9.30 -14.40 2.80
CA TYR A 136 -8.47 -14.41 4.00
C TYR A 136 -8.77 -13.20 4.87
N ASP A 137 -8.40 -13.33 6.13
CA ASP A 137 -8.48 -12.26 7.13
C ASP A 137 -7.26 -12.42 8.05
N ASP A 138 -6.37 -11.44 8.06
CA ASP A 138 -5.20 -11.48 8.94
C ASP A 138 -5.49 -11.00 10.36
N GLY A 139 -6.76 -10.70 10.65
CA GLY A 139 -7.22 -10.26 11.97
C GLY A 139 -6.86 -8.81 12.30
N TYR A 140 -6.18 -8.10 11.40
CA TYR A 140 -5.85 -6.70 11.64
C TYR A 140 -7.09 -5.81 11.61
N ARG A 141 -7.27 -5.08 12.69
CA ARG A 141 -8.33 -4.07 12.86
C ARG A 141 -7.70 -2.85 13.53
N PRO A 142 -7.41 -1.77 12.80
CA PRO A 142 -6.84 -0.57 13.39
C PRO A 142 -7.81 0.00 14.43
N THR A 143 -7.28 0.42 15.57
CA THR A 143 -8.06 1.19 16.55
C THR A 143 -8.34 2.58 15.99
N GLN A 144 -9.37 3.27 16.53
CA GLN A 144 -9.68 4.65 16.14
C GLN A 144 -8.47 5.58 16.33
N ALA A 145 -7.62 5.33 17.32
CA ALA A 145 -6.37 6.07 17.54
C ALA A 145 -5.33 5.85 16.42
N GLN A 146 -5.33 4.66 15.79
CA GLN A 146 -4.44 4.34 14.66
C GLN A 146 -4.96 4.91 13.33
N LYS A 147 -6.27 5.18 13.23
CA LYS A 147 -6.89 5.83 12.05
C LYS A 147 -6.66 7.35 12.01
N HIS A 148 -6.19 7.94 13.09
CA HIS A 148 -6.02 9.40 13.23
C HIS A 148 -4.65 9.74 13.82
N ASN A 149 -3.60 9.70 13.00
CA ASN A 149 -2.31 10.32 13.36
C ASN A 149 -2.32 11.85 13.22
N SER A 150 -3.48 12.45 12.97
CA SER A 150 -3.62 13.90 12.89
C SER A 150 -4.79 14.37 13.74
N ILE A 151 -4.50 15.19 14.72
CA ILE A 151 -5.51 15.91 15.50
C ILE A 151 -5.79 17.25 14.80
N LYS A 152 -7.02 17.44 14.33
CA LYS A 152 -7.44 18.74 13.82
C LYS A 152 -7.59 19.68 15.01
N VAL A 153 -6.67 20.64 15.14
CA VAL A 153 -6.78 21.69 16.13
C VAL A 153 -7.36 22.92 15.45
N THR A 154 -8.43 23.44 16.04
CA THR A 154 -9.01 24.71 15.67
C THR A 154 -8.71 25.70 16.78
N LEU A 155 -7.95 26.72 16.48
CA LEU A 155 -7.66 27.84 17.39
C LEU A 155 -8.50 29.03 16.96
N GLN A 156 -9.17 29.65 17.91
CA GLN A 156 -9.90 30.89 17.70
C GLN A 156 -9.16 32.02 18.40
N PHE A 157 -8.75 33.04 17.65
CA PHE A 157 -8.17 34.26 18.17
C PHE A 157 -8.99 35.44 17.62
N ASP A 158 -9.59 36.19 18.53
CA ASP A 158 -10.53 37.27 18.23
C ASP A 158 -11.66 36.74 17.30
N ASP A 159 -11.93 37.39 16.18
CA ASP A 159 -12.95 36.98 15.22
C ASP A 159 -12.39 36.06 14.11
N HIS A 160 -11.15 35.54 14.24
CA HIS A 160 -10.50 34.70 13.25
C HIS A 160 -10.34 33.28 13.74
N GLN A 161 -10.71 32.33 12.87
CA GLN A 161 -10.58 30.91 13.12
C GLN A 161 -9.41 30.34 12.30
N TYR A 162 -8.48 29.67 12.97
CA TYR A 162 -7.35 28.99 12.37
C TYR A 162 -7.49 27.49 12.58
N SER A 163 -7.39 26.72 11.52
CA SER A 163 -7.40 25.25 11.63
C SER A 163 -6.13 24.67 11.03
N GLY A 164 -5.53 23.71 11.72
CA GLY A 164 -4.36 22.97 11.31
C GLY A 164 -4.39 21.53 11.80
N LEU A 165 -3.56 20.69 11.19
CA LEU A 165 -3.32 19.34 11.66
C LEU A 165 -2.06 19.36 12.53
N LEU A 166 -2.14 18.83 13.75
CA LEU A 166 -0.96 18.54 14.57
C LEU A 166 -0.49 17.12 14.21
N GLU A 167 0.70 17.04 13.64
CA GLU A 167 1.42 15.77 13.50
C GLU A 167 2.32 15.58 14.73
N GLU A 168 2.32 14.40 15.32
CA GLU A 168 3.23 14.06 16.40
C GLU A 168 4.66 14.05 15.83
N MET A 169 5.48 15.01 16.26
CA MET A 169 6.93 14.99 15.97
C MET A 169 7.59 14.04 16.96
N SER A 170 7.92 12.84 16.49
CA SER A 170 8.74 11.85 17.21
C SER A 170 10.22 12.05 16.91
#